data_19aad4be50316caa9a873413604562bb
#
_entry.id   19aad4be50316caa9a873413604562bb
#
_cell.length_a   1.000
_cell.length_b   1.000
_cell.length_c   1.000
_cell.angle_alpha   90.00
_cell.angle_beta   90.00
_cell.angle_gamma   90.00
#
_symmetry.space_group_name_H-M   'P 1'
#
loop_
_entity.id
_entity.type
_entity.pdbx_description
1 polymer ?
#
loop_
_entity_poly.entity_id
_entity_poly.type
_entity_poly.pdbx_seq_one_letter_code
_entity_poly.pdbx_strand_id
1 'polypeptide(L)'
;MPRTRAVVHTFHVAALGVWLGSLLMTGVAAAILFPTMKGLDPKLPAFAEYTGDHWMIAAGRAADRIFSINDALQLACALVVVVTLAAGAVWCNLRPTGLRGVLRLLALCVALVALGFQLFVLAPRMSLNLRTYWQAAQAGDRPLADRHQAAFSTDHTTAQNTLATITLAVGVLLLLSVWPQGLAAPTPPTTPPTPRPAGDSPLEPPALLKGLR
;
A
#
# COMPACT_ATOMS: atom_id res chain seq x y z
N MET A 1 19.73 16.98 -9.31
CA MET A 1 18.33 16.69 -8.92
C MET A 1 17.65 15.50 -9.64
N PRO A 2 17.94 15.06 -10.88
CA PRO A 2 17.30 13.89 -11.49
C PRO A 2 17.58 12.58 -10.75
N ARG A 3 18.78 12.39 -10.19
CA ARG A 3 19.15 11.19 -9.43
C ARG A 3 18.34 11.05 -8.13
N THR A 4 18.16 12.11 -7.36
CA THR A 4 17.38 12.11 -6.12
C THR A 4 15.92 11.73 -6.38
N ARG A 5 15.33 12.26 -7.45
CA ARG A 5 13.96 11.93 -7.87
C ARG A 5 13.82 10.44 -8.23
N ALA A 6 14.79 9.89 -8.96
CA ALA A 6 14.80 8.47 -9.32
C ALA A 6 14.89 7.58 -8.07
N VAL A 7 15.80 7.91 -7.14
CA VAL A 7 15.98 7.16 -5.89
C VAL A 7 14.70 7.16 -5.05
N VAL A 8 14.11 8.34 -4.80
CA VAL A 8 12.86 8.46 -4.03
C VAL A 8 11.73 7.65 -4.67
N HIS A 9 11.60 7.72 -6.01
CA HIS A 9 10.59 6.96 -6.73
C HIS A 9 10.82 5.45 -6.63
N THR A 10 12.08 4.99 -6.76
CA THR A 10 12.42 3.57 -6.62
C THR A 10 12.04 3.04 -5.25
N PHE A 11 12.41 3.75 -4.17
CA PHE A 11 12.02 3.35 -2.81
C PHE A 11 10.51 3.33 -2.61
N HIS A 12 9.80 4.30 -3.17
CA HIS A 12 8.34 4.36 -3.12
C HIS A 12 7.69 3.13 -3.76
N VAL A 13 8.09 2.79 -4.99
CA VAL A 13 7.55 1.65 -5.73
C VAL A 13 7.96 0.33 -5.08
N ALA A 14 9.21 0.21 -4.61
CA ALA A 14 9.69 -0.97 -3.90
C ALA A 14 8.88 -1.22 -2.62
N ALA A 15 8.65 -0.18 -1.81
CA ALA A 15 7.86 -0.29 -0.58
C ALA A 15 6.41 -0.72 -0.88
N LEU A 16 5.79 -0.17 -1.92
CA LEU A 16 4.45 -0.59 -2.36
C LEU A 16 4.44 -2.06 -2.84
N GLY A 17 5.46 -2.47 -3.58
CA GLY A 17 5.60 -3.85 -4.04
C GLY A 17 5.76 -4.84 -2.88
N VAL A 18 6.60 -4.51 -1.89
CA VAL A 18 6.77 -5.31 -0.66
C VAL A 18 5.47 -5.36 0.14
N TRP A 19 4.79 -4.22 0.29
CA TRP A 19 3.51 -4.15 1.01
C TRP A 19 2.46 -5.05 0.35
N LEU A 20 2.24 -4.89 -0.94
CA LEU A 20 1.28 -5.73 -1.69
C LEU A 20 1.67 -7.21 -1.63
N GLY A 21 2.94 -7.52 -1.84
CA GLY A 21 3.46 -8.89 -1.79
C GLY A 21 3.24 -9.55 -0.43
N SER A 22 3.47 -8.82 0.68
CA SER A 22 3.24 -9.35 2.03
C SER A 22 1.77 -9.64 2.30
N LEU A 23 0.85 -8.78 1.83
CA LEU A 23 -0.58 -8.98 1.94
C LEU A 23 -1.05 -10.24 1.20
N LEU A 24 -0.60 -10.41 -0.05
CA LEU A 24 -0.91 -11.60 -0.86
C LEU A 24 -0.33 -12.87 -0.24
N MET A 25 0.93 -12.83 0.21
CA MET A 25 1.55 -13.99 0.86
C MET A 25 0.89 -14.37 2.17
N THR A 26 0.39 -13.41 2.94
CA THR A 26 -0.38 -13.69 4.15
C THR A 26 -1.67 -14.44 3.83
N GLY A 27 -2.38 -14.05 2.76
CA GLY A 27 -3.55 -14.78 2.26
C GLY A 27 -3.21 -16.21 1.83
N VAL A 28 -2.12 -16.38 1.08
CA VAL A 28 -1.63 -17.72 0.67
C VAL A 28 -1.25 -18.57 1.88
N ALA A 29 -0.53 -18.00 2.85
CA ALA A 29 -0.14 -18.69 4.07
C ALA A 29 -1.36 -19.18 4.85
N ALA A 30 -2.39 -18.34 5.01
CA ALA A 30 -3.64 -18.74 5.65
C ALA A 30 -4.35 -19.85 4.89
N ALA A 31 -4.44 -19.74 3.55
CA ALA A 31 -5.08 -20.74 2.69
C ALA A 31 -4.41 -22.13 2.74
N ILE A 32 -3.12 -22.18 3.06
CA ILE A 32 -2.37 -23.43 3.22
C ILE A 32 -2.44 -23.92 4.67
N LEU A 33 -2.21 -23.03 5.65
CA LEU A 33 -2.04 -23.37 7.05
C LEU A 33 -3.30 -24.05 7.63
N PHE A 34 -4.49 -23.45 7.44
CA PHE A 34 -5.71 -23.96 8.06
C PHE A 34 -6.13 -25.35 7.53
N PRO A 35 -6.19 -25.62 6.23
CA PRO A 35 -6.50 -26.95 5.72
C PRO A 35 -5.45 -27.99 6.13
N THR A 36 -4.17 -27.61 6.15
CA THR A 36 -3.09 -28.51 6.57
C THR A 36 -3.23 -28.92 8.02
N MET A 37 -3.44 -27.95 8.92
CA MET A 37 -3.61 -28.24 10.36
C MET A 37 -4.88 -29.06 10.62
N LYS A 38 -5.95 -28.78 9.89
CA LYS A 38 -7.18 -29.59 9.96
C LYS A 38 -6.95 -31.03 9.52
N GLY A 39 -6.19 -31.24 8.45
CA GLY A 39 -5.87 -32.57 7.95
C GLY A 39 -4.94 -33.37 8.87
N LEU A 40 -4.03 -32.68 9.57
CA LEU A 40 -3.11 -33.29 10.54
C LEU A 40 -3.80 -33.64 11.87
N ASP A 41 -4.89 -32.97 12.21
CA ASP A 41 -5.63 -33.09 13.48
C ASP A 41 -4.72 -33.24 14.73
N PRO A 42 -3.80 -32.30 14.97
CA PRO A 42 -2.83 -32.43 16.06
C PRO A 42 -3.53 -32.47 17.41
N LYS A 43 -3.11 -33.38 18.29
CA LYS A 43 -3.52 -33.41 19.67
C LYS A 43 -2.51 -32.63 20.52
N LEU A 44 -3.00 -31.64 21.24
CA LEU A 44 -2.18 -30.74 22.05
C LEU A 44 -2.23 -31.14 23.51
N PRO A 45 -1.15 -31.72 24.11
CA PRO A 45 -1.18 -32.18 25.51
C PRO A 45 -1.50 -31.05 26.49
N ALA A 46 -1.11 -29.82 26.20
CA ALA A 46 -1.41 -28.67 27.07
C ALA A 46 -2.91 -28.28 27.08
N PHE A 47 -3.74 -28.93 26.26
CA PHE A 47 -5.18 -28.70 26.13
C PHE A 47 -5.96 -30.04 26.31
N ALA A 48 -5.44 -30.97 27.09
CA ALA A 48 -6.01 -32.30 27.24
C ALA A 48 -7.47 -32.29 27.71
N GLU A 49 -7.83 -31.31 28.57
CA GLU A 49 -9.19 -31.14 29.08
C GLU A 49 -10.16 -30.47 28.08
N TYR A 50 -9.61 -29.91 26.97
CA TYR A 50 -10.42 -29.24 25.95
C TYR A 50 -10.98 -30.27 24.96
N THR A 51 -12.30 -30.40 24.95
CA THR A 51 -13.01 -31.34 24.06
C THR A 51 -13.30 -30.79 22.66
N GLY A 52 -12.86 -29.58 22.35
CA GLY A 52 -13.01 -28.96 21.03
C GLY A 52 -11.87 -29.27 20.08
N ASP A 53 -11.83 -28.55 18.97
CA ASP A 53 -10.87 -28.75 17.88
C ASP A 53 -9.46 -28.25 18.21
N HIS A 54 -8.55 -29.12 18.56
CA HIS A 54 -7.14 -28.81 18.85
C HIS A 54 -6.40 -28.25 17.64
N TRP A 55 -6.75 -28.71 16.42
CA TRP A 55 -6.15 -28.19 15.20
C TRP A 55 -6.39 -26.69 15.02
N MET A 56 -7.54 -26.20 15.48
CA MET A 56 -7.92 -24.79 15.39
C MET A 56 -7.04 -23.92 16.31
N ILE A 57 -6.68 -24.43 17.49
CA ILE A 57 -5.75 -23.78 18.42
C ILE A 57 -4.34 -23.78 17.81
N ALA A 58 -3.89 -24.91 17.24
CA ALA A 58 -2.58 -25.02 16.62
C ALA A 58 -2.43 -24.05 15.42
N ALA A 59 -3.42 -24.06 14.50
CA ALA A 59 -3.47 -23.15 13.38
C ALA A 59 -3.54 -21.68 13.82
N GLY A 60 -4.39 -21.36 14.81
CA GLY A 60 -4.56 -20.02 15.34
C GLY A 60 -3.28 -19.45 15.94
N ARG A 61 -2.52 -20.25 16.71
CA ARG A 61 -1.21 -19.83 17.26
C ARG A 61 -0.17 -19.54 16.19
N ALA A 62 -0.10 -20.36 15.14
CA ALA A 62 0.80 -20.12 14.01
C ALA A 62 0.37 -18.89 13.20
N ALA A 63 -0.94 -18.76 12.94
CA ALA A 63 -1.51 -17.61 12.24
C ALA A 63 -1.27 -16.30 12.98
N ASP A 64 -1.46 -16.25 14.32
CA ASP A 64 -1.22 -15.07 15.16
C ASP A 64 0.20 -14.52 14.97
N ARG A 65 1.21 -15.40 14.88
CA ARG A 65 2.60 -15.00 14.61
C ARG A 65 2.79 -14.43 13.20
N ILE A 66 2.21 -15.10 12.21
CA ILE A 66 2.30 -14.66 10.81
C ILE A 66 1.64 -13.28 10.64
N PHE A 67 0.44 -13.11 11.20
CA PHE A 67 -0.28 -11.83 11.13
C PHE A 67 0.44 -10.72 11.88
N SER A 68 0.99 -10.98 13.07
CA SER A 68 1.76 -9.98 13.83
C SER A 68 2.99 -9.48 13.06
N ILE A 69 3.71 -10.38 12.39
CA ILE A 69 4.86 -10.01 11.53
C ILE A 69 4.37 -9.19 10.32
N ASN A 70 3.29 -9.62 9.68
CA ASN A 70 2.72 -8.91 8.55
C ASN A 70 2.24 -7.50 8.93
N ASP A 71 1.60 -7.34 10.09
CA ASP A 71 1.14 -6.05 10.59
C ASP A 71 2.32 -5.07 10.81
N ALA A 72 3.42 -5.56 11.40
CA ALA A 72 4.64 -4.76 11.56
C ALA A 72 5.25 -4.37 10.19
N LEU A 73 5.28 -5.30 9.25
CA LEU A 73 5.79 -5.05 7.89
C LEU A 73 4.91 -4.04 7.13
N GLN A 74 3.59 -4.16 7.23
CA GLN A 74 2.65 -3.20 6.64
C GLN A 74 2.88 -1.79 7.18
N LEU A 75 3.03 -1.65 8.51
CA LEU A 75 3.31 -0.36 9.13
C LEU A 75 4.62 0.25 8.62
N ALA A 76 5.69 -0.56 8.55
CA ALA A 76 6.98 -0.12 8.02
C ALA A 76 6.87 0.34 6.55
N CYS A 77 6.20 -0.44 5.70
CA CYS A 77 5.97 -0.08 4.31
C CYS A 77 5.14 1.20 4.18
N ALA A 78 4.06 1.33 4.96
CA ALA A 78 3.21 2.52 4.98
C ALA A 78 4.00 3.78 5.33
N LEU A 79 4.87 3.71 6.36
CA LEU A 79 5.76 4.80 6.74
C LEU A 79 6.71 5.19 5.60
N VAL A 80 7.35 4.22 4.94
CA VAL A 80 8.24 4.48 3.79
C VAL A 80 7.46 5.13 2.64
N VAL A 81 6.25 4.65 2.35
CA VAL A 81 5.38 5.21 1.28
C VAL A 81 5.01 6.66 1.60
N VAL A 82 4.61 6.97 2.82
CA VAL A 82 4.27 8.35 3.24
C VAL A 82 5.49 9.26 3.18
N VAL A 83 6.63 8.82 3.73
CA VAL A 83 7.88 9.60 3.72
C VAL A 83 8.36 9.88 2.30
N THR A 84 8.36 8.87 1.42
CA THR A 84 8.78 9.03 0.03
C THR A 84 7.83 9.92 -0.77
N LEU A 85 6.52 9.88 -0.48
CA LEU A 85 5.54 10.77 -1.10
C LEU A 85 5.76 12.22 -0.64
N ALA A 86 5.96 12.45 0.66
CA ALA A 86 6.27 13.77 1.22
C ALA A 86 7.60 14.32 0.67
N ALA A 87 8.65 13.49 0.64
CA ALA A 87 9.95 13.85 0.06
C ALA A 87 9.82 14.23 -1.43
N GLY A 88 9.03 13.47 -2.19
CA GLY A 88 8.72 13.77 -3.59
C GLY A 88 8.03 15.12 -3.76
N ALA A 89 7.08 15.43 -2.90
CA ALA A 89 6.35 16.71 -2.94
C ALA A 89 7.25 17.90 -2.58
N VAL A 90 8.06 17.77 -1.51
CA VAL A 90 8.88 18.88 -0.98
C VAL A 90 10.15 19.11 -1.81
N TRP A 91 10.91 18.06 -2.09
CA TRP A 91 12.24 18.18 -2.71
C TRP A 91 12.23 18.04 -4.23
N CYS A 92 11.25 17.32 -4.77
CA CYS A 92 11.17 17.08 -6.21
C CYS A 92 10.06 17.89 -6.89
N ASN A 93 9.35 18.75 -6.15
CA ASN A 93 8.20 19.53 -6.62
C ASN A 93 7.15 18.69 -7.37
N LEU A 94 7.01 17.42 -6.96
CA LEU A 94 6.07 16.46 -7.54
C LEU A 94 4.70 16.67 -6.88
N ARG A 95 3.98 17.72 -7.29
CA ARG A 95 2.63 17.94 -6.80
C ARG A 95 1.68 16.90 -7.43
N PRO A 96 0.77 16.30 -6.62
CA PRO A 96 -0.28 15.44 -7.15
C PRO A 96 -1.29 16.29 -7.92
N THR A 97 -1.03 16.51 -9.21
CA THR A 97 -1.91 17.28 -10.09
C THR A 97 -2.75 16.35 -10.96
N GLY A 98 -3.96 16.81 -11.30
CA GLY A 98 -4.87 16.06 -12.15
C GLY A 98 -5.51 14.85 -11.48
N LEU A 99 -6.41 14.19 -12.19
CA LEU A 99 -7.22 13.06 -11.70
C LEU A 99 -6.35 11.92 -11.10
N ARG A 100 -5.23 11.60 -11.75
CA ARG A 100 -4.32 10.55 -11.29
C ARG A 100 -3.69 10.88 -9.93
N GLY A 101 -3.29 12.13 -9.72
CA GLY A 101 -2.74 12.57 -8.43
C GLY A 101 -3.77 12.45 -7.31
N VAL A 102 -5.01 12.84 -7.58
CA VAL A 102 -6.14 12.71 -6.65
C VAL A 102 -6.43 11.24 -6.33
N LEU A 103 -6.49 10.38 -7.35
CA LEU A 103 -6.74 8.94 -7.15
C LEU A 103 -5.63 8.26 -6.34
N ARG A 104 -4.36 8.63 -6.55
CA ARG A 104 -3.24 8.13 -5.72
C ARG A 104 -3.38 8.54 -4.27
N LEU A 105 -3.74 9.81 -4.03
CA LEU A 105 -3.92 10.30 -2.66
C LEU A 105 -5.10 9.63 -1.97
N LEU A 106 -6.21 9.47 -2.69
CA LEU A 106 -7.39 8.76 -2.20
C LEU A 106 -7.09 7.30 -1.87
N ALA A 107 -6.42 6.56 -2.76
CA ALA A 107 -6.02 5.18 -2.51
C ALA A 107 -5.09 5.06 -1.29
N LEU A 108 -4.13 5.99 -1.13
CA LEU A 108 -3.27 6.04 0.04
C LEU A 108 -4.07 6.32 1.32
N CYS A 109 -4.98 7.29 1.32
CA CYS A 109 -5.83 7.59 2.46
C CYS A 109 -6.68 6.37 2.86
N VAL A 110 -7.31 5.69 1.90
CA VAL A 110 -8.09 4.46 2.15
C VAL A 110 -7.20 3.38 2.77
N ALA A 111 -6.00 3.13 2.20
CA ALA A 111 -5.06 2.15 2.74
C ALA A 111 -4.63 2.48 4.17
N LEU A 112 -4.29 3.74 4.46
CA LEU A 112 -3.84 4.16 5.79
C LEU A 112 -4.96 4.13 6.84
N VAL A 113 -6.18 4.55 6.49
CA VAL A 113 -7.34 4.49 7.39
C VAL A 113 -7.69 3.05 7.71
N ALA A 114 -7.74 2.18 6.69
CA ALA A 114 -8.01 0.76 6.88
C ALA A 114 -6.89 0.07 7.70
N LEU A 115 -5.61 0.38 7.43
CA LEU A 115 -4.48 -0.12 8.21
C LEU A 115 -4.54 0.37 9.67
N GLY A 116 -4.85 1.64 9.89
CA GLY A 116 -5.02 2.19 11.24
C GLY A 116 -6.14 1.49 11.99
N PHE A 117 -7.28 1.26 11.37
CA PHE A 117 -8.38 0.49 11.96
C PHE A 117 -7.98 -0.95 12.27
N GLN A 118 -7.26 -1.62 11.35
CA GLN A 118 -6.71 -2.95 11.57
C GLN A 118 -5.80 -2.99 12.79
N LEU A 119 -4.80 -2.11 12.86
CA LEU A 119 -3.75 -2.17 13.88
C LEU A 119 -4.21 -1.70 15.26
N PHE A 120 -5.07 -0.66 15.34
CA PHE A 120 -5.41 -0.01 16.61
C PHE A 120 -6.77 -0.41 17.16
N VAL A 121 -7.65 -1.03 16.35
CA VAL A 121 -8.97 -1.45 16.79
C VAL A 121 -9.15 -2.96 16.69
N LEU A 122 -8.97 -3.54 15.51
CA LEU A 122 -9.26 -4.96 15.30
C LEU A 122 -8.21 -5.87 15.92
N ALA A 123 -6.93 -5.64 15.65
CA ALA A 123 -5.86 -6.53 16.12
C ALA A 123 -5.80 -6.65 17.65
N PRO A 124 -5.89 -5.56 18.45
CA PRO A 124 -5.94 -5.68 19.91
C PRO A 124 -7.16 -6.46 20.41
N ARG A 125 -8.34 -6.21 19.84
CA ARG A 125 -9.58 -6.87 20.22
C ARG A 125 -9.57 -8.36 19.89
N MET A 126 -9.13 -8.71 18.69
CA MET A 126 -8.98 -10.09 18.25
C MET A 126 -7.93 -10.84 19.08
N SER A 127 -6.78 -10.20 19.37
CA SER A 127 -5.73 -10.79 20.20
C SER A 127 -6.20 -11.07 21.62
N LEU A 128 -6.99 -10.14 22.22
CA LEU A 128 -7.58 -10.36 23.53
C LEU A 128 -8.53 -11.58 23.53
N ASN A 129 -9.47 -11.63 22.58
CA ASN A 129 -10.40 -12.75 22.46
C ASN A 129 -9.67 -14.08 22.21
N LEU A 130 -8.65 -14.08 21.36
CA LEU A 130 -7.88 -15.27 21.02
C LEU A 130 -7.09 -15.80 22.23
N ARG A 131 -6.44 -14.92 23.00
CA ARG A 131 -5.71 -15.30 24.22
C ARG A 131 -6.65 -15.84 25.29
N THR A 132 -7.78 -15.18 25.51
CA THR A 132 -8.78 -15.66 26.49
C THR A 132 -9.38 -17.00 26.05
N TYR A 133 -9.66 -17.18 24.76
CA TYR A 133 -10.06 -18.47 24.20
C TYR A 133 -9.04 -19.57 24.53
N TRP A 134 -7.75 -19.34 24.27
CA TRP A 134 -6.72 -20.34 24.56
C TRP A 134 -6.59 -20.64 26.07
N GLN A 135 -6.67 -19.63 26.93
CA GLN A 135 -6.60 -19.80 28.37
C GLN A 135 -7.81 -20.63 28.90
N ALA A 136 -9.01 -20.29 28.43
CA ALA A 136 -10.22 -21.03 28.80
C ALA A 136 -10.17 -22.48 28.30
N ALA A 137 -9.73 -22.68 27.04
CA ALA A 137 -9.54 -24.03 26.51
C ALA A 137 -8.51 -24.84 27.29
N GLN A 138 -7.41 -24.22 27.73
CA GLN A 138 -6.38 -24.88 28.54
C GLN A 138 -6.91 -25.25 29.93
N ALA A 139 -7.83 -24.47 30.50
CA ALA A 139 -8.48 -24.72 31.78
C ALA A 139 -9.68 -25.69 31.68
N GLY A 140 -10.02 -26.18 30.46
CA GLY A 140 -11.21 -27.02 30.27
C GLY A 140 -12.54 -26.27 30.33
N ASP A 141 -12.52 -24.93 30.47
CA ASP A 141 -13.73 -24.10 30.51
C ASP A 141 -14.27 -23.89 29.09
N ARG A 142 -15.00 -24.89 28.60
CA ARG A 142 -15.57 -24.90 27.27
C ARG A 142 -16.57 -23.75 27.02
N PRO A 143 -17.51 -23.43 27.91
CA PRO A 143 -18.45 -22.33 27.69
C PRO A 143 -17.74 -20.98 27.47
N LEU A 144 -16.70 -20.69 28.24
CA LEU A 144 -15.91 -19.47 28.10
C LEU A 144 -15.07 -19.48 26.81
N ALA A 145 -14.46 -20.63 26.48
CA ALA A 145 -13.72 -20.82 25.25
C ALA A 145 -14.60 -20.58 24.00
N ASP A 146 -15.78 -21.20 23.94
CA ASP A 146 -16.72 -21.08 22.83
C ASP A 146 -17.20 -19.62 22.67
N ARG A 147 -17.44 -18.90 23.77
CA ARG A 147 -17.83 -17.48 23.75
C ARG A 147 -16.77 -16.60 23.12
N HIS A 148 -15.50 -16.75 23.52
CA HIS A 148 -14.41 -15.93 22.99
C HIS A 148 -14.01 -16.33 21.56
N GLN A 149 -14.15 -17.61 21.21
CA GLN A 149 -14.00 -18.08 19.83
C GLN A 149 -15.06 -17.45 18.90
N ALA A 150 -16.33 -17.39 19.33
CA ALA A 150 -17.41 -16.76 18.58
C ALA A 150 -17.16 -15.25 18.39
N ALA A 151 -16.73 -14.54 19.44
CA ALA A 151 -16.37 -13.13 19.36
C ALA A 151 -15.20 -12.89 18.40
N PHE A 152 -14.15 -13.71 18.48
CA PHE A 152 -13.04 -13.68 17.52
C PHE A 152 -13.52 -13.92 16.09
N SER A 153 -14.39 -14.89 15.86
CA SER A 153 -14.90 -15.25 14.52
C SER A 153 -15.65 -14.08 13.87
N THR A 154 -16.42 -13.33 14.66
CA THR A 154 -17.12 -12.12 14.19
C THR A 154 -16.14 -11.03 13.75
N ASP A 155 -15.13 -10.76 14.59
CA ASP A 155 -14.08 -9.78 14.28
C ASP A 155 -13.21 -10.23 13.09
N HIS A 156 -12.98 -11.53 12.94
CA HIS A 156 -12.18 -12.10 11.86
C HIS A 156 -12.78 -11.81 10.48
N THR A 157 -14.09 -11.88 10.34
CA THR A 157 -14.77 -11.51 9.08
C THR A 157 -14.52 -10.03 8.73
N THR A 158 -14.59 -9.15 9.74
CA THR A 158 -14.28 -7.72 9.56
C THR A 158 -12.82 -7.51 9.18
N ALA A 159 -11.89 -8.24 9.82
CA ALA A 159 -10.47 -8.18 9.51
C ALA A 159 -10.16 -8.65 8.08
N GLN A 160 -10.80 -9.70 7.59
CA GLN A 160 -10.68 -10.17 6.21
C GLN A 160 -11.11 -9.09 5.22
N ASN A 161 -12.26 -8.44 5.43
CA ASN A 161 -12.74 -7.36 4.57
C ASN A 161 -11.80 -6.14 4.61
N THR A 162 -11.28 -5.80 5.78
CA THR A 162 -10.30 -4.72 5.96
C THR A 162 -9.01 -5.03 5.20
N LEU A 163 -8.49 -6.26 5.33
CA LEU A 163 -7.28 -6.70 4.62
C LEU A 163 -7.48 -6.68 3.10
N ALA A 164 -8.64 -7.12 2.61
CA ALA A 164 -8.99 -7.04 1.19
C ALA A 164 -9.04 -5.58 0.69
N THR A 165 -9.58 -4.67 1.51
CA THR A 165 -9.62 -3.23 1.21
C THR A 165 -8.21 -2.64 1.12
N ILE A 166 -7.33 -2.96 2.07
CA ILE A 166 -5.93 -2.52 2.05
C ILE A 166 -5.24 -3.07 0.79
N THR A 167 -5.41 -4.36 0.50
CA THR A 167 -4.80 -5.02 -0.67
C THR A 167 -5.21 -4.33 -1.97
N LEU A 168 -6.50 -4.06 -2.14
CA LEU A 168 -7.01 -3.36 -3.32
C LEU A 168 -6.46 -1.94 -3.41
N ALA A 169 -6.50 -1.18 -2.32
CA ALA A 169 -6.02 0.20 -2.29
C ALA A 169 -4.52 0.30 -2.59
N VAL A 170 -3.69 -0.58 -2.00
CA VAL A 170 -2.25 -0.65 -2.27
C VAL A 170 -1.97 -1.09 -3.70
N GLY A 171 -2.74 -2.06 -4.24
CA GLY A 171 -2.65 -2.48 -5.64
C GLY A 171 -2.95 -1.34 -6.61
N VAL A 172 -4.02 -0.60 -6.38
CA VAL A 172 -4.37 0.60 -7.17
C VAL A 172 -3.26 1.66 -7.06
N LEU A 173 -2.76 1.91 -5.85
CA LEU A 173 -1.70 2.88 -5.61
C LEU A 173 -0.41 2.49 -6.35
N LEU A 174 -0.03 1.21 -6.34
CA LEU A 174 1.12 0.69 -7.07
C LEU A 174 0.93 0.87 -8.58
N LEU A 175 -0.20 0.43 -9.14
CA LEU A 175 -0.51 0.58 -10.56
C LEU A 175 -0.44 2.05 -11.00
N LEU A 176 -1.07 2.96 -10.25
CA LEU A 176 -1.01 4.39 -10.53
C LEU A 176 0.41 4.98 -10.37
N SER A 177 1.29 4.33 -9.60
CA SER A 177 2.66 4.79 -9.38
C SER A 177 3.62 4.37 -10.51
N VAL A 178 3.41 3.17 -11.08
CA VAL A 178 4.25 2.63 -12.15
C VAL A 178 3.73 2.96 -13.56
N TRP A 179 2.47 3.37 -13.69
CA TRP A 179 1.88 3.69 -14.99
C TRP A 179 2.69 4.79 -15.70
N PRO A 180 3.11 4.60 -16.96
CA PRO A 180 3.88 5.60 -17.69
C PRO A 180 3.15 6.94 -17.70
N GLN A 181 3.84 8.00 -17.29
CA GLN A 181 3.34 9.35 -17.53
C GLN A 181 3.39 9.54 -19.03
N GLY A 182 2.24 9.68 -19.68
CA GLY A 182 2.01 9.62 -21.11
C GLY A 182 3.22 9.99 -21.94
N LEU A 183 3.52 9.17 -22.96
CA LEU A 183 4.47 9.55 -23.99
C LEU A 183 4.08 10.96 -24.40
N ALA A 184 4.84 11.96 -23.93
CA ALA A 184 4.71 13.30 -24.46
C ALA A 184 4.75 13.11 -25.98
N ALA A 185 3.67 13.52 -26.67
CA ALA A 185 3.67 13.47 -28.13
C ALA A 185 5.01 14.05 -28.57
N PRO A 186 5.75 13.39 -29.48
CA PRO A 186 7.01 13.91 -29.95
C PRO A 186 6.76 15.37 -30.29
N THR A 187 7.48 16.28 -29.63
CA THR A 187 7.44 17.70 -30.01
C THR A 187 7.66 17.73 -31.49
N PRO A 188 6.71 18.25 -32.32
CA PRO A 188 6.94 18.32 -33.73
C PRO A 188 8.29 19.04 -33.93
N PRO A 189 9.14 18.54 -34.83
CA PRO A 189 10.44 19.13 -35.06
C PRO A 189 10.21 20.63 -35.26
N THR A 190 10.84 21.43 -34.39
CA THR A 190 10.85 22.88 -34.55
C THR A 190 11.45 23.14 -35.94
N THR A 191 10.59 23.41 -36.90
CA THR A 191 11.03 23.87 -38.21
C THR A 191 11.98 25.02 -37.95
N PRO A 192 13.25 24.96 -38.44
CA PRO A 192 14.15 26.09 -38.32
C PRO A 192 13.42 27.32 -38.84
N PRO A 193 13.54 28.48 -38.20
CA PRO A 193 12.89 29.68 -38.68
C PRO A 193 13.31 29.85 -40.13
N THR A 194 12.32 29.87 -41.04
CA THR A 194 12.56 30.12 -42.49
C THR A 194 13.46 31.33 -42.61
N PRO A 195 14.61 31.24 -43.29
CA PRO A 195 15.48 32.40 -43.50
C PRO A 195 14.60 33.52 -44.06
N ARG A 196 14.54 34.63 -43.35
CA ARG A 196 13.85 35.82 -43.87
C ARG A 196 14.44 36.17 -45.22
N PRO A 197 13.63 36.29 -46.30
CA PRO A 197 14.15 36.64 -47.61
C PRO A 197 14.97 37.94 -47.48
N ALA A 198 16.22 37.90 -47.96
CA ALA A 198 17.17 39.01 -47.94
C ALA A 198 16.74 40.03 -48.99
N GLY A 199 15.60 40.70 -48.75
CA GLY A 199 15.05 41.60 -49.77
C GLY A 199 14.38 42.87 -49.24
N ASP A 200 14.06 42.94 -47.97
CA ASP A 200 13.43 44.14 -47.41
C ASP A 200 14.41 44.91 -46.51
N SER A 201 15.53 45.32 -47.03
CA SER A 201 16.21 46.48 -46.46
C SER A 201 15.34 47.70 -46.72
N PRO A 202 14.96 48.48 -45.69
CA PRO A 202 14.29 49.74 -45.89
C PRO A 202 15.15 50.58 -46.80
N LEU A 203 14.63 50.97 -47.93
CA LEU A 203 15.27 51.94 -48.85
C LEU A 203 15.71 53.14 -48.00
N GLU A 204 17.01 53.32 -47.88
CA GLU A 204 17.59 54.52 -47.26
C GLU A 204 17.07 55.72 -48.06
N PRO A 205 16.43 56.72 -47.46
CA PRO A 205 15.94 57.88 -48.18
C PRO A 205 17.13 58.62 -48.79
N PRO A 206 17.01 59.05 -50.06
CA PRO A 206 18.13 59.69 -50.76
C PRO A 206 18.59 60.93 -49.97
N ALA A 207 19.91 61.00 -49.80
CA ALA A 207 20.60 62.09 -49.09
C ALA A 207 20.60 63.38 -49.93
N LEU A 208 19.43 63.91 -50.22
CA LEU A 208 19.21 65.18 -50.89
C LEU A 208 18.30 66.02 -49.98
N LEU A 209 18.90 66.67 -48.98
CA LEU A 209 18.44 67.90 -48.35
C LEU A 209 19.28 68.26 -47.09
N LYS A 210 20.61 68.25 -47.25
CA LYS A 210 21.50 68.99 -46.34
C LYS A 210 22.13 70.12 -47.12
N GLY A 211 21.41 71.20 -47.23
CA GLY A 211 21.95 72.41 -47.79
C GLY A 211 20.86 73.42 -48.07
N LEU A 212 20.30 74.01 -46.99
CA LEU A 212 19.72 75.36 -46.99
C LEU A 212 19.17 75.68 -45.56
N ARG A 213 19.98 76.44 -44.92
CA ARG A 213 19.91 77.37 -43.80
C ARG A 213 20.70 76.98 -42.59
#